data_b68d227b8ed6fda28f6a6d7f076de9a7
#
_entry.id   b68d227b8ed6fda28f6a6d7f076de9a7
#
_cell.length_a   1.000
_cell.length_b   1.000
_cell.length_c   1.000
_cell.angle_alpha   90.00
_cell.angle_beta   90.00
_cell.angle_gamma   90.00
#
_symmetry.space_group_name_H-M   'P 1'
#
loop_
_entity.id
_entity.type
_entity.pdbx_description
1 polymer ?
#
loop_
_entity_poly.entity_id
_entity_poly.type
_entity_poly.pdbx_seq_one_letter_code
_entity_poly.pdbx_strand_id
1 'polypeptide(L)'
;PGGNIYSLNGLEPSGGGYEIMSGTSMASPQVAGMAALMAQFVRENNLSEKTGMSERHLIQSLLMSTAEPLLASEGVYYPVIQQGAGMANVHDAMLADSYLTMAPGTSSGAEDGKIKVELYDDPDREGVYTAAFTVHNLENEEKTIDLSADFFVQALFSDGEHTYLDYTTTSLPMNVVWTVGGVMT
;
A
#
# COMPACT_ATOMS: atom_id res chain seq x y z
N PRO A 1 -3.04 11.03 -3.85
CA PRO A 1 -3.48 11.82 -2.71
C PRO A 1 -4.71 12.64 -3.03
N GLY A 2 -5.57 12.87 -2.01
CA GLY A 2 -6.82 13.62 -2.18
C GLY A 2 -6.76 15.04 -1.60
N GLY A 3 -5.57 15.61 -1.46
CA GLY A 3 -5.39 16.94 -0.89
C GLY A 3 -5.32 18.03 -1.94
N ASN A 4 -6.07 19.12 -1.75
CA ASN A 4 -6.05 20.31 -2.60
C ASN A 4 -6.26 20.01 -4.10
N ILE A 5 -7.24 19.18 -4.41
CA ILE A 5 -7.56 18.79 -5.79
C ILE A 5 -8.43 19.88 -6.42
N TYR A 6 -7.90 20.53 -7.47
CA TYR A 6 -8.61 21.49 -8.29
C TYR A 6 -9.35 20.77 -9.42
N SER A 7 -10.69 20.83 -9.39
CA SER A 7 -11.53 20.15 -10.34
C SER A 7 -12.83 20.90 -10.59
N LEU A 8 -13.66 20.35 -11.48
CA LEU A 8 -14.96 20.93 -11.81
C LEU A 8 -15.90 20.90 -10.58
N ASN A 9 -16.54 22.04 -10.32
CA ASN A 9 -17.66 22.12 -9.39
C ASN A 9 -18.97 21.86 -10.14
N GLY A 10 -19.48 20.63 -10.06
CA GLY A 10 -20.74 20.25 -10.70
C GLY A 10 -22.00 20.87 -10.10
N LEU A 11 -21.86 21.56 -8.97
CA LEU A 11 -22.98 22.24 -8.29
C LEU A 11 -23.11 23.71 -8.69
N GLU A 12 -22.18 24.23 -9.50
CA GLU A 12 -22.24 25.62 -9.96
C GLU A 12 -23.32 25.77 -11.04
N PRO A 13 -24.40 26.55 -10.78
CA PRO A 13 -25.52 26.66 -11.72
C PRO A 13 -25.15 27.30 -13.06
N SER A 14 -24.07 28.06 -13.11
CA SER A 14 -23.58 28.72 -14.33
C SER A 14 -22.83 27.78 -15.29
N GLY A 15 -22.52 26.55 -14.85
CA GLY A 15 -21.92 25.53 -15.71
C GLY A 15 -20.47 25.74 -16.06
N GLY A 16 -19.65 26.32 -15.19
CA GLY A 16 -18.23 26.58 -15.50
C GLY A 16 -17.35 26.77 -14.27
N GLY A 17 -17.86 26.42 -13.08
CA GLY A 17 -17.14 26.58 -11.84
C GLY A 17 -16.05 25.52 -11.63
N TYR A 18 -14.98 25.94 -11.00
CA TYR A 18 -13.92 25.07 -10.47
C TYR A 18 -13.76 25.31 -8.98
N GLU A 19 -13.39 24.28 -8.28
CA GLU A 19 -13.21 24.32 -6.83
C GLU A 19 -12.01 23.48 -6.40
N ILE A 20 -11.41 23.88 -5.29
CA ILE A 20 -10.37 23.07 -4.62
C ILE A 20 -11.01 22.32 -3.49
N MET A 21 -10.92 20.99 -3.51
CA MET A 21 -11.44 20.12 -2.47
C MET A 21 -10.36 19.16 -1.97
N SER A 22 -10.50 18.74 -0.71
CA SER A 22 -9.66 17.73 -0.09
C SER A 22 -10.52 16.64 0.53
N GLY A 23 -10.09 15.40 0.39
CA GLY A 23 -10.75 14.24 0.98
C GLY A 23 -10.48 12.95 0.24
N THR A 24 -10.88 11.85 0.84
CA THR A 24 -10.84 10.51 0.22
C THR A 24 -11.70 10.42 -1.04
N SER A 25 -12.76 11.21 -1.10
CA SER A 25 -13.61 11.36 -2.29
C SER A 25 -12.87 11.93 -3.50
N MET A 26 -11.79 12.69 -3.29
CA MET A 26 -10.92 13.22 -4.32
C MET A 26 -9.77 12.26 -4.63
N ALA A 27 -9.33 11.47 -3.68
CA ALA A 27 -8.34 10.42 -3.89
C ALA A 27 -8.88 9.24 -4.71
N SER A 28 -10.11 8.80 -4.42
CA SER A 28 -10.72 7.62 -5.03
C SER A 28 -10.78 7.67 -6.58
N PRO A 29 -11.26 8.74 -7.24
CA PRO A 29 -11.27 8.82 -8.71
C PRO A 29 -9.86 8.86 -9.31
N GLN A 30 -8.86 9.39 -8.60
CA GLN A 30 -7.48 9.33 -9.07
C GLN A 30 -6.96 7.89 -9.10
N VAL A 31 -7.21 7.12 -8.04
CA VAL A 31 -6.85 5.70 -8.02
C VAL A 31 -7.64 4.91 -9.07
N ALA A 32 -8.91 5.25 -9.31
CA ALA A 32 -9.68 4.65 -10.39
C ALA A 32 -9.08 4.93 -11.77
N GLY A 33 -8.59 6.15 -12.00
CA GLY A 33 -7.86 6.50 -13.21
C GLY A 33 -6.54 5.72 -13.36
N MET A 34 -5.77 5.61 -12.28
CA MET A 34 -4.56 4.78 -12.25
C MET A 34 -4.89 3.31 -12.57
N ALA A 35 -5.94 2.76 -11.97
CA ALA A 35 -6.38 1.40 -12.22
C ALA A 35 -6.80 1.17 -13.69
N ALA A 36 -7.41 2.16 -14.33
CA ALA A 36 -7.76 2.07 -15.76
C ALA A 36 -6.50 2.02 -16.66
N LEU A 37 -5.49 2.84 -16.38
CA LEU A 37 -4.20 2.78 -17.08
C LEU A 37 -3.49 1.45 -16.84
N MET A 38 -3.47 0.98 -15.61
CA MET A 38 -2.90 -0.33 -15.27
C MET A 38 -3.64 -1.48 -15.94
N ALA A 39 -4.97 -1.40 -16.08
CA ALA A 39 -5.75 -2.41 -16.77
C ALA A 39 -5.38 -2.50 -18.26
N GLN A 40 -5.18 -1.35 -18.90
CA GLN A 40 -4.66 -1.31 -20.26
C GLN A 40 -3.26 -1.97 -20.33
N PHE A 41 -2.34 -1.57 -19.47
CA PHE A 41 -0.99 -2.10 -19.42
C PHE A 41 -0.95 -3.63 -19.19
N VAL A 42 -1.72 -4.12 -18.23
CA VAL A 42 -1.82 -5.57 -17.92
C VAL A 42 -2.30 -6.38 -19.13
N ARG A 43 -3.30 -5.85 -19.86
CA ARG A 43 -3.85 -6.50 -21.06
C ARG A 43 -2.87 -6.47 -22.22
N GLU A 44 -2.26 -5.34 -22.53
CA GLU A 44 -1.31 -5.19 -23.63
C GLU A 44 -0.06 -6.06 -23.46
N ASN A 45 0.34 -6.34 -22.21
CA ASN A 45 1.49 -7.17 -21.88
C ASN A 45 1.12 -8.62 -21.52
N ASN A 46 -0.14 -9.01 -21.58
CA ASN A 46 -0.67 -10.33 -21.22
C ASN A 46 -0.24 -10.78 -19.81
N LEU A 47 -0.15 -9.85 -18.86
CA LEU A 47 0.40 -10.13 -17.53
C LEU A 47 -0.48 -11.07 -16.72
N SER A 48 -1.81 -11.01 -16.86
CA SER A 48 -2.72 -11.94 -16.17
C SER A 48 -2.49 -13.39 -16.59
N GLU A 49 -2.20 -13.64 -17.87
CA GLU A 49 -1.88 -14.98 -18.36
C GLU A 49 -0.49 -15.44 -17.87
N LYS A 50 0.50 -14.56 -17.90
CA LYS A 50 1.86 -14.84 -17.42
C LYS A 50 1.92 -15.17 -15.94
N THR A 51 1.14 -14.46 -15.12
CA THR A 51 1.17 -14.58 -13.65
C THR A 51 0.12 -15.53 -13.09
N GLY A 52 -0.89 -15.89 -13.88
CA GLY A 52 -2.05 -16.66 -13.40
C GLY A 52 -3.00 -15.85 -12.50
N MET A 53 -2.75 -14.55 -12.29
CA MET A 53 -3.59 -13.69 -11.47
C MET A 53 -4.68 -13.01 -12.29
N SER A 54 -5.85 -12.77 -11.67
CA SER A 54 -6.85 -11.92 -12.30
C SER A 54 -6.33 -10.50 -12.47
N GLU A 55 -6.76 -9.82 -13.51
CA GLU A 55 -6.38 -8.42 -13.81
C GLU A 55 -6.54 -7.52 -12.59
N ARG A 56 -7.68 -7.61 -11.90
CA ARG A 56 -7.96 -6.81 -10.70
C ARG A 56 -6.93 -7.05 -9.59
N HIS A 57 -6.63 -8.31 -9.28
CA HIS A 57 -5.71 -8.66 -8.20
C HIS A 57 -4.28 -8.23 -8.53
N LEU A 58 -3.86 -8.41 -9.78
CA LEU A 58 -2.54 -8.01 -10.23
C LEU A 58 -2.37 -6.48 -10.19
N ILE A 59 -3.37 -5.71 -10.63
CA ILE A 59 -3.35 -4.25 -10.56
C ILE A 59 -3.20 -3.77 -9.11
N GLN A 60 -3.99 -4.34 -8.19
CA GLN A 60 -3.88 -3.99 -6.78
C GLN A 60 -2.51 -4.33 -6.20
N SER A 61 -2.00 -5.53 -6.51
CA SER A 61 -0.70 -5.98 -6.06
C SER A 61 0.42 -5.06 -6.58
N LEU A 62 0.45 -4.75 -7.86
CA LEU A 62 1.45 -3.87 -8.46
C LEU A 62 1.42 -2.47 -7.85
N LEU A 63 0.24 -1.84 -7.75
CA LEU A 63 0.10 -0.51 -7.18
C LEU A 63 0.48 -0.44 -5.70
N MET A 64 0.20 -1.49 -4.93
CA MET A 64 0.57 -1.54 -3.51
C MET A 64 2.03 -1.90 -3.29
N SER A 65 2.61 -2.79 -4.11
CA SER A 65 4.01 -3.20 -4.00
C SER A 65 4.98 -2.07 -4.31
N THR A 66 4.57 -1.13 -5.15
CA THR A 66 5.39 0.02 -5.58
C THR A 66 4.98 1.33 -4.92
N ALA A 67 4.02 1.29 -3.99
CA ALA A 67 3.60 2.47 -3.26
C ALA A 67 4.71 2.94 -2.31
N GLU A 68 4.93 4.24 -2.26
CA GLU A 68 5.94 4.87 -1.42
C GLU A 68 5.33 5.38 -0.11
N PRO A 69 5.80 4.93 1.06
CA PRO A 69 5.33 5.44 2.34
C PRO A 69 5.60 6.94 2.49
N LEU A 70 4.59 7.68 2.90
CA LEU A 70 4.66 9.12 3.08
C LEU A 70 5.24 9.49 4.44
N LEU A 71 6.14 10.46 4.42
CA LEU A 71 6.72 11.06 5.62
C LEU A 71 5.91 12.30 6.07
N ALA A 72 5.64 12.39 7.36
CA ALA A 72 5.10 13.58 7.99
C ALA A 72 6.19 14.64 8.19
N SER A 73 7.42 14.19 8.48
CA SER A 73 8.65 14.97 8.54
C SER A 73 9.84 14.04 8.32
N GLU A 74 11.06 14.57 8.34
CA GLU A 74 12.27 13.75 8.15
C GLU A 74 12.33 12.57 9.14
N GLY A 75 12.35 11.35 8.59
CA GLY A 75 12.39 10.10 9.36
C GLY A 75 11.10 9.73 10.11
N VAL A 76 10.02 10.50 9.96
CA VAL A 76 8.75 10.27 10.66
C VAL A 76 7.64 9.99 9.65
N TYR A 77 7.08 8.80 9.69
CA TYR A 77 6.00 8.39 8.78
C TYR A 77 4.62 8.82 9.29
N TYR A 78 3.68 8.97 8.36
CA TYR A 78 2.27 8.90 8.71
C TYR A 78 1.88 7.47 9.13
N PRO A 79 0.94 7.29 10.06
CA PRO A 79 0.48 5.95 10.46
C PRO A 79 -0.10 5.17 9.27
N VAL A 80 0.12 3.86 9.24
CA VAL A 80 -0.42 2.95 8.21
C VAL A 80 -1.94 3.06 8.08
N ILE A 81 -2.65 3.29 9.20
CA ILE A 81 -4.11 3.48 9.21
C ILE A 81 -4.56 4.70 8.40
N GLN A 82 -3.68 5.70 8.20
CA GLN A 82 -3.98 6.89 7.42
C GLN A 82 -3.53 6.76 5.97
N GLN A 83 -2.36 6.16 5.72
CA GLN A 83 -1.76 6.13 4.39
C GLN A 83 -1.85 4.79 3.67
N GLY A 84 -2.19 3.70 4.36
CA GLY A 84 -2.15 2.35 3.79
C GLY A 84 -0.73 1.94 3.38
N ALA A 85 -0.55 1.46 2.15
CA ALA A 85 0.75 1.13 1.59
C ALA A 85 1.60 2.37 1.24
N GLY A 86 0.97 3.54 1.14
CA GLY A 86 1.64 4.78 0.76
C GLY A 86 1.03 5.45 -0.47
N MET A 87 1.80 6.29 -1.12
CA MET A 87 1.42 6.98 -2.35
C MET A 87 1.63 6.06 -3.55
N ALA A 88 0.54 5.71 -4.21
CA ALA A 88 0.60 4.94 -5.44
C ALA A 88 1.13 5.78 -6.61
N ASN A 89 1.96 5.17 -7.44
CA ASN A 89 2.50 5.74 -8.65
C ASN A 89 2.32 4.75 -9.81
N VAL A 90 1.56 5.15 -10.81
CA VAL A 90 1.25 4.28 -11.95
C VAL A 90 2.49 4.00 -12.82
N HIS A 91 3.39 4.96 -12.93
CA HIS A 91 4.64 4.79 -13.67
C HIS A 91 5.52 3.71 -13.03
N ASP A 92 5.70 3.78 -11.71
CA ASP A 92 6.50 2.80 -10.98
C ASP A 92 5.86 1.41 -11.00
N ALA A 93 4.52 1.36 -10.93
CA ALA A 93 3.78 0.11 -11.06
C ALA A 93 3.89 -0.54 -12.46
N MET A 94 4.01 0.27 -13.52
CA MET A 94 4.24 -0.23 -14.89
C MET A 94 5.69 -0.67 -15.12
N LEU A 95 6.64 -0.11 -14.40
CA LEU A 95 8.06 -0.46 -14.46
C LEU A 95 8.47 -1.51 -13.44
N ALA A 96 7.53 -1.98 -12.63
CA ALA A 96 7.81 -2.98 -11.61
C ALA A 96 8.32 -4.27 -12.24
N ASP A 97 9.47 -4.72 -11.80
CA ASP A 97 10.10 -5.98 -12.17
C ASP A 97 9.75 -7.12 -11.21
N SER A 98 9.08 -6.77 -10.11
CA SER A 98 8.63 -7.69 -9.08
C SER A 98 7.40 -7.14 -8.36
N TYR A 99 6.65 -8.02 -7.72
CA TYR A 99 5.51 -7.64 -6.88
C TYR A 99 5.32 -8.62 -5.73
N LEU A 100 4.55 -8.21 -4.74
CA LEU A 100 4.25 -9.01 -3.55
C LEU A 100 2.84 -9.60 -3.63
N THR A 101 2.66 -10.76 -3.02
CA THR A 101 1.35 -11.29 -2.63
C THR A 101 1.41 -11.83 -1.20
N MET A 102 0.28 -11.73 -0.50
CA MET A 102 0.18 -12.34 0.83
C MET A 102 -0.11 -13.83 0.69
N ALA A 103 0.40 -14.62 1.63
CA ALA A 103 0.09 -16.05 1.67
C ALA A 103 -1.41 -16.27 1.96
N PRO A 104 -2.04 -17.27 1.32
CA PRO A 104 -3.45 -17.58 1.56
C PRO A 104 -3.74 -17.82 3.05
N GLY A 105 -4.82 -17.27 3.55
CA GLY A 105 -5.26 -17.44 4.94
C GLY A 105 -4.55 -16.54 5.96
N THR A 106 -3.65 -15.67 5.55
CA THR A 106 -2.92 -14.78 6.48
C THR A 106 -3.71 -13.54 6.89
N SER A 107 -4.75 -13.16 6.21
CA SER A 107 -5.74 -12.16 6.67
C SER A 107 -6.76 -11.80 5.60
N SER A 108 -7.67 -10.89 5.95
CA SER A 108 -8.63 -10.32 5.02
C SER A 108 -7.91 -9.57 3.88
N GLY A 109 -8.11 -10.00 2.65
CA GLY A 109 -7.60 -9.33 1.46
C GLY A 109 -6.48 -10.04 0.72
N ALA A 110 -5.90 -11.12 1.26
CA ALA A 110 -4.92 -11.95 0.55
C ALA A 110 -5.46 -12.51 -0.77
N GLU A 111 -6.74 -12.83 -0.81
CA GLU A 111 -7.41 -13.39 -1.99
C GLU A 111 -7.80 -12.32 -3.03
N ASP A 112 -7.76 -11.04 -2.68
CA ASP A 112 -8.18 -9.92 -3.54
C ASP A 112 -7.00 -9.07 -4.06
N GLY A 113 -5.77 -9.54 -3.88
CA GLY A 113 -4.54 -8.89 -4.35
C GLY A 113 -4.03 -7.78 -3.44
N LYS A 114 -4.66 -7.54 -2.29
CA LYS A 114 -4.16 -6.56 -1.33
C LYS A 114 -2.94 -7.10 -0.60
N ILE A 115 -1.93 -6.26 -0.46
CA ILE A 115 -0.73 -6.57 0.31
C ILE A 115 -0.94 -6.01 1.72
N LYS A 116 -1.70 -6.74 2.52
CA LYS A 116 -2.06 -6.36 3.88
C LYS A 116 -2.14 -7.59 4.77
N VAL A 117 -1.49 -7.50 5.92
CA VAL A 117 -1.67 -8.45 7.02
C VAL A 117 -2.23 -7.72 8.23
N GLU A 118 -3.24 -8.27 8.85
CA GLU A 118 -3.74 -7.83 10.15
C GLU A 118 -3.19 -8.76 11.22
N LEU A 119 -2.37 -8.23 12.12
CA LEU A 119 -1.71 -9.04 13.14
C LEU A 119 -2.59 -9.30 14.36
N TYR A 120 -3.74 -8.60 14.44
CA TYR A 120 -4.71 -8.66 15.54
C TYR A 120 -4.10 -8.37 16.93
N ASP A 121 -4.92 -8.59 17.97
CA ASP A 121 -4.49 -8.43 19.35
C ASP A 121 -3.59 -9.60 19.79
N ASP A 122 -2.69 -9.31 20.71
CA ASP A 122 -1.83 -10.29 21.40
C ASP A 122 -2.28 -10.41 22.86
N PRO A 123 -3.34 -11.20 23.15
CA PRO A 123 -3.91 -11.30 24.49
C PRO A 123 -2.96 -11.95 25.50
N ASP A 124 -2.10 -12.82 25.03
CA ASP A 124 -1.13 -13.55 25.86
C ASP A 124 0.18 -12.74 26.03
N ARG A 125 0.31 -11.62 25.34
CA ARG A 125 1.47 -10.71 25.36
C ARG A 125 2.79 -11.41 25.05
N GLU A 126 2.76 -12.31 24.09
CA GLU A 126 3.96 -13.02 23.62
C GLU A 126 4.88 -12.11 22.81
N GLY A 127 4.33 -11.05 22.19
CA GLY A 127 5.08 -10.09 21.37
C GLY A 127 5.65 -10.71 20.09
N VAL A 128 5.11 -11.86 19.65
CA VAL A 128 5.58 -12.57 18.46
C VAL A 128 4.51 -12.56 17.40
N TYR A 129 4.85 -12.00 16.24
CA TYR A 129 3.95 -11.91 15.10
C TYR A 129 4.58 -12.53 13.87
N THR A 130 3.77 -13.22 13.08
CA THR A 130 4.22 -13.86 11.84
C THR A 130 3.45 -13.29 10.66
N ALA A 131 4.19 -12.85 9.66
CA ALA A 131 3.64 -12.42 8.38
C ALA A 131 4.25 -13.26 7.27
N ALA A 132 3.42 -13.89 6.44
CA ALA A 132 3.86 -14.67 5.31
C ALA A 132 3.46 -14.00 3.99
N PHE A 133 4.43 -13.83 3.09
CA PHE A 133 4.23 -13.23 1.79
C PHE A 133 5.11 -13.92 0.74
N THR A 134 4.78 -13.70 -0.51
CA THR A 134 5.58 -14.18 -1.64
C THR A 134 6.03 -12.98 -2.47
N VAL A 135 7.29 -12.98 -2.85
CA VAL A 135 7.84 -12.05 -3.83
C VAL A 135 7.84 -12.75 -5.18
N HIS A 136 7.23 -12.15 -6.17
CA HIS A 136 7.16 -12.65 -7.53
C HIS A 136 8.09 -11.84 -8.42
N ASN A 137 8.93 -12.53 -9.19
CA ASN A 137 9.76 -11.94 -10.22
C ASN A 137 8.98 -11.89 -11.54
N LEU A 138 8.87 -10.72 -12.16
CA LEU A 138 8.23 -10.54 -13.47
C LEU A 138 9.20 -10.68 -14.64
N GLU A 139 10.49 -10.72 -14.35
CA GLU A 139 11.53 -10.87 -15.35
C GLU A 139 11.85 -12.35 -15.61
N ASN A 140 12.50 -12.63 -16.74
CA ASN A 140 12.92 -13.98 -17.09
C ASN A 140 14.32 -14.35 -16.57
N GLU A 141 14.93 -13.44 -15.83
CA GLU A 141 16.28 -13.59 -15.28
C GLU A 141 16.22 -13.70 -13.75
N GLU A 142 17.20 -14.37 -13.18
CA GLU A 142 17.34 -14.48 -11.72
C GLU A 142 17.61 -13.10 -11.11
N LYS A 143 16.92 -12.81 -10.02
CA LYS A 143 17.02 -11.54 -9.32
C LYS A 143 17.34 -11.73 -7.85
N THR A 144 18.28 -10.93 -7.34
CA THR A 144 18.54 -10.82 -5.91
C THR A 144 17.66 -9.72 -5.32
N ILE A 145 16.95 -10.05 -4.24
CA ILE A 145 16.05 -9.14 -3.55
C ILE A 145 16.50 -8.97 -2.11
N ASP A 146 16.80 -7.74 -1.73
CA ASP A 146 17.11 -7.38 -0.35
C ASP A 146 15.82 -7.12 0.43
N LEU A 147 15.69 -7.75 1.58
CA LEU A 147 14.53 -7.60 2.46
C LEU A 147 14.87 -6.72 3.66
N SER A 148 14.04 -5.73 3.89
CA SER A 148 14.09 -4.91 5.10
C SER A 148 12.68 -4.76 5.70
N ALA A 149 12.61 -4.38 6.97
CA ALA A 149 11.34 -4.10 7.63
C ALA A 149 11.50 -2.93 8.59
N ASP A 150 10.61 -1.97 8.48
CA ASP A 150 10.49 -0.85 9.38
C ASP A 150 9.28 -1.04 10.29
N PHE A 151 9.49 -0.82 11.57
CA PHE A 151 8.45 -0.92 12.59
C PHE A 151 8.23 0.42 13.25
N PHE A 152 6.97 0.80 13.31
CA PHE A 152 6.57 2.03 13.99
C PHE A 152 5.17 1.92 14.56
N VAL A 153 4.94 2.61 15.64
CA VAL A 153 3.65 2.76 16.29
C VAL A 153 3.17 4.20 16.16
N GLN A 154 1.87 4.40 16.22
CA GLN A 154 1.34 5.75 16.27
C GLN A 154 1.84 6.45 17.52
N ALA A 155 2.35 7.66 17.36
CA ALA A 155 2.83 8.47 18.46
C ALA A 155 1.68 8.91 19.37
N LEU A 156 2.01 9.24 20.61
CA LEU A 156 1.07 9.80 21.57
C LEU A 156 1.39 11.27 21.79
N PHE A 157 0.36 12.08 21.83
CA PHE A 157 0.42 13.47 22.21
C PHE A 157 -0.33 13.67 23.55
N SER A 158 0.23 14.42 24.46
CA SER A 158 -0.42 14.78 25.71
C SER A 158 -0.46 16.31 25.89
N ASP A 159 -1.62 16.82 26.22
CA ASP A 159 -1.82 18.23 26.59
C ASP A 159 -1.61 18.48 28.09
N GLY A 160 -1.25 17.44 28.85
CA GLY A 160 -1.02 17.46 30.30
C GLY A 160 -2.23 16.99 31.10
N GLU A 161 -3.43 16.97 30.52
CA GLU A 161 -4.68 16.48 31.14
C GLU A 161 -5.14 15.17 30.48
N HIS A 162 -5.00 15.09 29.15
CA HIS A 162 -5.39 13.93 28.35
C HIS A 162 -4.24 13.47 27.45
N THR A 163 -4.31 12.21 27.02
CA THR A 163 -3.40 11.64 26.03
C THR A 163 -4.19 11.21 24.80
N TYR A 164 -3.73 11.63 23.65
CA TYR A 164 -4.35 11.39 22.35
C TYR A 164 -3.39 10.64 21.42
N LEU A 165 -3.94 9.94 20.43
CA LEU A 165 -3.15 9.45 19.30
C LEU A 165 -2.77 10.63 18.40
N ASP A 166 -1.47 10.76 18.15
CA ASP A 166 -0.94 11.76 17.21
C ASP A 166 -1.15 11.29 15.76
N TYR A 167 -1.01 12.21 14.82
CA TYR A 167 -1.01 11.92 13.38
C TYR A 167 0.36 11.47 12.85
N THR A 168 1.35 11.35 13.72
CA THR A 168 2.70 10.89 13.42
C THR A 168 3.00 9.53 14.03
N THR A 169 4.15 8.97 13.72
CA THR A 169 4.60 7.70 14.26
C THR A 169 5.92 7.83 15.03
N THR A 170 6.16 6.85 15.89
CA THR A 170 7.44 6.65 16.56
C THR A 170 8.01 5.30 16.16
N SER A 171 9.31 5.26 15.87
CA SER A 171 10.02 4.02 15.55
C SER A 171 9.92 3.02 16.70
N LEU A 172 9.66 1.77 16.37
CA LEU A 172 9.62 0.66 17.32
C LEU A 172 10.77 -0.29 17.03
N PRO A 173 11.76 -0.43 17.93
CA PRO A 173 12.83 -1.41 17.76
C PRO A 173 12.29 -2.83 17.90
N MET A 174 12.41 -3.63 16.85
CA MET A 174 11.99 -5.03 16.84
C MET A 174 13.07 -5.92 16.24
N ASN A 175 13.11 -7.17 16.68
CA ASN A 175 13.94 -8.20 16.08
C ASN A 175 13.17 -8.89 14.96
N VAL A 176 13.77 -8.97 13.78
CA VAL A 176 13.18 -9.63 12.62
C VAL A 176 13.93 -10.91 12.33
N VAL A 177 13.19 -12.00 12.16
CA VAL A 177 13.73 -13.26 11.68
C VAL A 177 13.10 -13.56 10.32
N TRP A 178 13.94 -13.58 9.29
CA TRP A 178 13.53 -13.94 7.95
C TRP A 178 13.65 -15.45 7.77
N THR A 179 12.56 -16.07 7.36
CA THR A 179 12.55 -17.50 7.03
C THR A 179 12.12 -17.67 5.58
N VAL A 180 13.00 -18.21 4.75
CA VAL A 180 12.68 -18.53 3.37
C VAL A 180 12.09 -19.92 3.31
N GLY A 181 10.82 -20.00 2.97
CA GLY A 181 10.09 -21.25 2.77
C GLY A 181 9.78 -21.45 1.29
N GLY A 182 10.42 -22.44 0.66
CA GLY A 182 10.14 -22.79 -0.72
C GLY A 182 11.21 -22.31 -1.73
N VAL A 183 11.08 -22.81 -2.95
CA VAL A 183 11.91 -22.38 -4.08
C VAL A 183 11.32 -21.07 -4.61
N MET A 184 12.13 -20.02 -4.66
CA MET A 184 11.77 -18.83 -5.43
C MET A 184 11.77 -19.23 -6.91
N THR A 185 10.61 -19.19 -7.52
CA THR A 185 10.41 -19.44 -8.95
C THR A 185 10.27 -18.14 -9.69
#